data_85ea1ac4d4d7857e0277f656e174343d
#
_entry.id   85ea1ac4d4d7857e0277f656e174343d
#
_cell.length_a   1.000
_cell.length_b   1.000
_cell.length_c   1.000
_cell.angle_alpha   90.00
_cell.angle_beta   90.00
_cell.angle_gamma   90.00
#
_symmetry.space_group_name_H-M   'P 1'
#
loop_
_entity.id
_entity.type
_entity.pdbx_description
1 polymer ?
#
loop_
_entity_poly.entity_id
_entity_poly.type
_entity_poly.pdbx_seq_one_letter_code
_entity_poly.pdbx_strand_id
1 'polypeptide(L)'
;NYDIIVFEREICEDNKKKILSLKDGMNNVSIRFFFVSDAMGSFKFYLNSTRLSQETYYGLLIPYLLPNYHKGIIMDCDMIVKTDIARLYYEDLGENVIGGVNDIVLQGWLNDRENKDTYTYYTEYLKIKNPYKCFNGGLIILNFDKYKKLITENKISDYINNYKLRVVDQDIFNILLEGKSKLIDFRWNHMIWVKGAISEAIADAPKSVRDSYFKSRKAPY
;
A
#
# COMPACT_ATOMS: atom_id res chain seq x y z
N ASN A 1 -17.90 2.09 -14.33
CA ASN A 1 -17.00 3.17 -14.75
C ASN A 1 -15.79 3.20 -13.83
N TYR A 2 -14.63 3.56 -14.37
CA TYR A 2 -13.38 3.68 -13.64
C TYR A 2 -12.91 5.12 -13.69
N ASP A 3 -12.48 5.64 -12.55
CA ASP A 3 -11.84 6.94 -12.42
C ASP A 3 -10.42 6.72 -11.88
N ILE A 4 -9.45 6.81 -12.77
CA ILE A 4 -8.02 6.62 -12.47
C ILE A 4 -7.42 7.98 -12.20
N ILE A 5 -6.91 8.19 -10.99
CA ILE A 5 -6.29 9.43 -10.57
C ILE A 5 -4.80 9.18 -10.33
N VAL A 6 -3.97 9.80 -11.15
CA VAL A 6 -2.52 9.73 -11.05
C VAL A 6 -2.05 10.90 -10.19
N PHE A 7 -1.58 10.59 -8.98
CA PHE A 7 -0.95 11.58 -8.11
C PHE A 7 0.48 11.82 -8.60
N GLU A 8 0.81 13.06 -8.92
CA GLU A 8 2.08 13.36 -9.56
C GLU A 8 2.65 14.71 -9.10
N ARG A 9 3.94 14.91 -9.38
CA ARG A 9 4.65 16.16 -9.14
C ARG A 9 5.43 16.67 -10.36
N GLU A 10 5.96 15.75 -11.15
CA GLU A 10 6.96 16.09 -12.18
C GLU A 10 6.73 15.36 -13.53
N ILE A 11 5.55 14.77 -13.76
CA ILE A 11 5.25 14.11 -15.03
C ILE A 11 5.15 15.18 -16.13
N CYS A 12 6.04 15.13 -17.12
CA CYS A 12 6.01 16.07 -18.24
C CYS A 12 4.77 15.86 -19.13
N GLU A 13 4.35 16.94 -19.82
CA GLU A 13 3.12 16.95 -20.62
C GLU A 13 3.08 15.86 -21.72
N ASP A 14 4.22 15.51 -22.31
CA ASP A 14 4.27 14.46 -23.32
C ASP A 14 4.00 13.07 -22.73
N ASN A 15 4.46 12.81 -21.51
CA ASN A 15 4.15 11.58 -20.82
C ASN A 15 2.70 11.56 -20.32
N LYS A 16 2.14 12.69 -19.88
CA LYS A 16 0.71 12.80 -19.58
C LYS A 16 -0.15 12.48 -20.79
N LYS A 17 0.19 13.01 -21.98
CA LYS A 17 -0.51 12.69 -23.24
C LYS A 17 -0.46 11.20 -23.56
N LYS A 18 0.70 10.53 -23.39
CA LYS A 18 0.83 9.09 -23.59
C LYS A 18 -0.05 8.29 -22.64
N ILE A 19 -0.08 8.67 -21.34
CA ILE A 19 -0.95 8.02 -20.34
C ILE A 19 -2.43 8.23 -20.69
N LEU A 20 -2.82 9.45 -21.09
CA LEU A 20 -4.19 9.75 -21.50
C LEU A 20 -4.63 8.93 -22.72
N SER A 21 -3.74 8.69 -23.68
CA SER A 21 -4.06 7.90 -24.87
C SER A 21 -4.34 6.42 -24.58
N LEU A 22 -3.94 5.92 -23.41
CA LEU A 22 -4.23 4.52 -23.01
C LEU A 22 -5.73 4.25 -22.86
N LYS A 23 -6.55 5.28 -22.64
CA LYS A 23 -8.02 5.14 -22.55
C LYS A 23 -8.76 5.33 -23.88
N ASP A 24 -8.06 5.60 -24.96
CA ASP A 24 -8.70 5.86 -26.26
C ASP A 24 -9.58 4.67 -26.68
N GLY A 25 -10.82 4.96 -27.02
CA GLY A 25 -11.85 3.95 -27.30
C GLY A 25 -12.55 3.36 -26.05
N MET A 26 -12.18 3.76 -24.84
CA MET A 26 -12.80 3.28 -23.59
C MET A 26 -13.75 4.35 -23.01
N ASN A 27 -15.06 4.17 -23.22
CA ASN A 27 -16.08 5.15 -22.74
C ASN A 27 -16.34 5.07 -21.22
N ASN A 28 -15.86 4.04 -20.56
CA ASN A 28 -16.10 3.77 -19.14
C ASN A 28 -14.87 4.04 -18.26
N VAL A 29 -13.81 4.63 -18.81
CA VAL A 29 -12.56 4.94 -18.11
C VAL A 29 -12.26 6.42 -18.21
N SER A 30 -12.04 7.10 -17.08
CA SER A 30 -11.40 8.41 -17.00
C SER A 30 -10.00 8.29 -16.42
N ILE A 31 -9.06 9.08 -16.93
CA ILE A 31 -7.72 9.23 -16.36
C ILE A 31 -7.50 10.70 -16.09
N ARG A 32 -7.08 11.03 -14.88
CA ARG A 32 -6.82 12.40 -14.44
C ARG A 32 -5.50 12.47 -13.69
N PHE A 33 -4.85 13.62 -13.74
CA PHE A 33 -3.66 13.91 -12.95
C PHE A 33 -4.02 14.82 -11.78
N PHE A 34 -3.48 14.50 -10.62
CA PHE A 34 -3.58 15.31 -9.42
C PHE A 34 -2.18 15.76 -9.00
N PHE A 35 -1.93 17.05 -9.08
CA PHE A 35 -0.65 17.63 -8.71
C PHE A 35 -0.56 17.84 -7.20
N VAL A 36 0.46 17.29 -6.55
CA VAL A 36 0.56 17.19 -5.08
C VAL A 36 1.66 18.10 -4.52
N SER A 37 2.00 19.25 -5.13
CA SER A 37 3.13 20.06 -4.67
C SER A 37 2.95 20.69 -3.30
N ASP A 38 1.78 21.22 -3.01
CA ASP A 38 1.59 22.14 -1.88
C ASP A 38 1.14 21.41 -0.60
N ALA A 39 0.47 20.29 -0.72
CA ALA A 39 0.00 19.51 0.43
C ALA A 39 1.14 18.89 1.25
N MET A 40 2.33 18.77 0.67
CA MET A 40 3.47 18.08 1.27
C MET A 40 4.64 19.00 1.66
N GLY A 41 4.54 20.30 1.41
CA GLY A 41 5.67 21.25 1.59
C GLY A 41 6.16 21.43 3.03
N SER A 42 5.39 21.03 4.04
CA SER A 42 5.75 21.11 5.45
C SER A 42 6.33 19.83 6.05
N PHE A 43 6.34 18.72 5.29
CA PHE A 43 6.79 17.42 5.82
C PHE A 43 8.30 17.23 5.70
N LYS A 44 8.90 16.66 6.74
CA LYS A 44 10.31 16.25 6.78
C LYS A 44 10.43 14.77 6.44
N PHE A 45 10.46 14.44 5.16
CA PHE A 45 10.53 13.06 4.71
C PHE A 45 11.85 12.38 5.10
N TYR A 46 11.77 11.27 5.81
CA TYR A 46 12.87 10.35 5.99
C TYR A 46 12.79 9.27 4.90
N LEU A 47 13.79 9.23 4.04
CA LEU A 47 13.93 8.23 2.99
C LEU A 47 15.21 7.45 3.25
N ASN A 48 15.09 6.19 3.63
CA ASN A 48 16.22 5.31 3.98
C ASN A 48 16.83 4.59 2.78
N SER A 49 16.30 4.81 1.59
CA SER A 49 16.72 4.15 0.36
C SER A 49 16.54 5.08 -0.84
N THR A 50 17.45 4.99 -1.82
CA THR A 50 17.32 5.68 -3.11
C THR A 50 16.15 5.16 -3.98
N ARG A 51 15.53 4.05 -3.57
CA ARG A 51 14.34 3.49 -4.24
C ARG A 51 13.03 4.11 -3.75
N LEU A 52 13.08 4.82 -2.63
CA LEU A 52 11.91 5.45 -2.02
C LEU A 52 11.93 6.95 -2.34
N SER A 53 10.79 7.50 -2.62
CA SER A 53 10.59 8.93 -2.83
C SER A 53 9.47 9.46 -1.93
N GLN A 54 9.34 10.77 -1.84
CA GLN A 54 8.28 11.39 -1.03
C GLN A 54 6.88 11.04 -1.56
N GLU A 55 6.76 10.69 -2.82
CA GLU A 55 5.50 10.29 -3.47
C GLU A 55 4.90 9.04 -2.81
N THR A 56 5.73 8.16 -2.26
CA THR A 56 5.29 6.99 -1.49
C THR A 56 4.34 7.35 -0.34
N TYR A 57 4.52 8.53 0.27
CA TYR A 57 3.66 8.98 1.37
C TYR A 57 2.29 9.54 0.91
N TYR A 58 2.08 9.79 -0.38
CA TYR A 58 0.83 10.38 -0.87
C TYR A 58 -0.40 9.55 -0.53
N GLY A 59 -0.26 8.22 -0.52
CA GLY A 59 -1.33 7.28 -0.16
C GLY A 59 -2.03 7.62 1.16
N LEU A 60 -1.27 8.12 2.14
CA LEU A 60 -1.79 8.49 3.46
C LEU A 60 -2.72 9.71 3.43
N LEU A 61 -2.52 10.62 2.47
CA LEU A 61 -3.26 11.88 2.35
C LEU A 61 -4.40 11.82 1.33
N ILE A 62 -4.45 10.81 0.46
CA ILE A 62 -5.49 10.67 -0.57
C ILE A 62 -6.91 10.88 -0.04
N PRO A 63 -7.31 10.34 1.14
CA PRO A 63 -8.65 10.58 1.66
C PRO A 63 -8.99 12.05 1.93
N TYR A 64 -8.00 12.88 2.22
CA TYR A 64 -8.16 14.33 2.43
C TYR A 64 -8.11 15.11 1.13
N LEU A 65 -7.25 14.69 0.19
CA LEU A 65 -7.10 15.32 -1.12
C LEU A 65 -8.29 15.06 -2.04
N LEU A 66 -9.05 13.99 -1.78
CA LEU A 66 -10.23 13.60 -2.54
C LEU A 66 -11.50 13.60 -1.64
N PRO A 67 -11.98 14.78 -1.19
CA PRO A 67 -13.06 14.88 -0.21
C PRO A 67 -14.41 14.31 -0.69
N ASN A 68 -14.63 14.28 -2.00
CA ASN A 68 -15.87 13.78 -2.63
C ASN A 68 -15.88 12.25 -2.84
N TYR A 69 -14.80 11.56 -2.48
CA TYR A 69 -14.72 10.11 -2.57
C TYR A 69 -14.88 9.47 -1.18
N HIS A 70 -15.61 8.37 -1.13
CA HIS A 70 -15.88 7.63 0.11
C HIS A 70 -15.00 6.38 0.25
N LYS A 71 -14.47 5.88 -0.85
CA LYS A 71 -13.68 4.65 -0.92
C LYS A 71 -12.79 4.69 -2.16
N GLY A 72 -11.60 4.12 -2.07
CA GLY A 72 -10.67 4.03 -3.19
C GLY A 72 -9.77 2.81 -3.10
N ILE A 73 -9.19 2.43 -4.23
CA ILE A 73 -8.07 1.50 -4.32
C ILE A 73 -6.83 2.37 -4.55
N ILE A 74 -5.81 2.18 -3.72
CA ILE A 74 -4.50 2.80 -3.87
C ILE A 74 -3.56 1.69 -4.34
N MET A 75 -2.80 1.95 -5.40
CA MET A 75 -2.02 0.94 -6.08
C MET A 75 -0.68 1.50 -6.55
N ASP A 76 0.39 0.74 -6.37
CA ASP A 76 1.70 1.06 -6.92
C ASP A 76 1.70 1.03 -8.45
N CYS A 77 2.55 1.84 -9.08
CA CYS A 77 2.58 1.99 -10.54
C CYS A 77 3.28 0.81 -11.26
N ASP A 78 3.94 -0.09 -10.53
CA ASP A 78 4.65 -1.26 -11.09
C ASP A 78 3.82 -2.55 -11.03
N MET A 79 2.50 -2.43 -10.95
CA MET A 79 1.56 -3.55 -10.89
C MET A 79 0.88 -3.82 -12.23
N ILE A 80 0.50 -5.10 -12.47
CA ILE A 80 -0.29 -5.54 -13.62
C ILE A 80 -1.60 -6.15 -13.12
N VAL A 81 -2.71 -5.51 -13.45
CA VAL A 81 -4.06 -5.99 -13.10
C VAL A 81 -4.54 -6.95 -14.19
N LYS A 82 -4.84 -8.19 -13.83
CA LYS A 82 -5.23 -9.27 -14.76
C LYS A 82 -6.72 -9.59 -14.72
N THR A 83 -7.48 -8.92 -13.89
CA THR A 83 -8.93 -9.10 -13.76
C THR A 83 -9.61 -7.76 -13.58
N ASP A 84 -10.94 -7.76 -13.55
CA ASP A 84 -11.69 -6.54 -13.24
C ASP A 84 -11.43 -6.08 -11.80
N ILE A 85 -10.77 -4.94 -11.65
CA ILE A 85 -10.41 -4.34 -10.35
C ILE A 85 -11.65 -3.91 -9.55
N ALA A 86 -12.82 -3.76 -10.19
CA ALA A 86 -14.07 -3.50 -9.48
C ALA A 86 -14.41 -4.60 -8.47
N ARG A 87 -13.96 -5.83 -8.69
CA ARG A 87 -14.13 -6.94 -7.74
C ARG A 87 -13.45 -6.62 -6.39
N LEU A 88 -12.28 -5.98 -6.43
CA LEU A 88 -11.62 -5.50 -5.22
C LEU A 88 -12.36 -4.29 -4.62
N TYR A 89 -12.82 -3.36 -5.47
CA TYR A 89 -13.56 -2.20 -4.99
C TYR A 89 -14.81 -2.59 -4.21
N TYR A 90 -15.51 -3.65 -4.62
CA TYR A 90 -16.71 -4.16 -3.95
C TYR A 90 -16.42 -5.17 -2.84
N GLU A 91 -15.14 -5.42 -2.53
CA GLU A 91 -14.78 -6.24 -1.35
C GLU A 91 -15.40 -5.64 -0.10
N ASP A 92 -16.12 -6.46 0.66
CA ASP A 92 -16.70 -6.05 1.93
C ASP A 92 -15.62 -5.99 3.01
N LEU A 93 -15.32 -4.80 3.48
CA LEU A 93 -14.37 -4.58 4.57
C LEU A 93 -15.01 -4.78 5.96
N GLY A 94 -16.32 -4.96 6.07
CA GLY A 94 -17.03 -5.01 7.34
C GLY A 94 -16.75 -3.76 8.17
N GLU A 95 -16.36 -3.96 9.42
CA GLU A 95 -15.97 -2.86 10.33
C GLU A 95 -14.56 -2.33 10.10
N ASN A 96 -13.77 -2.94 9.20
CA ASN A 96 -12.41 -2.50 8.93
C ASN A 96 -12.38 -1.22 8.09
N VAL A 97 -11.28 -0.52 8.20
CA VAL A 97 -11.00 0.74 7.50
C VAL A 97 -10.25 0.48 6.19
N ILE A 98 -9.37 -0.51 6.22
CA ILE A 98 -8.47 -0.85 5.13
C ILE A 98 -8.49 -2.35 4.85
N GLY A 99 -8.37 -2.71 3.58
CA GLY A 99 -8.05 -4.07 3.14
C GLY A 99 -6.70 -4.07 2.44
N GLY A 100 -5.84 -5.01 2.80
CA GLY A 100 -4.52 -5.19 2.18
C GLY A 100 -4.10 -6.64 2.18
N VAL A 101 -3.18 -7.00 1.30
CA VAL A 101 -2.64 -8.36 1.20
C VAL A 101 -1.56 -8.54 2.26
N ASN A 102 -1.57 -9.68 2.96
CA ASN A 102 -0.52 -9.97 3.94
C ASN A 102 0.87 -9.86 3.30
N ASP A 103 1.82 -9.21 3.97
CA ASP A 103 3.17 -9.06 3.46
C ASP A 103 3.98 -10.34 3.68
N ILE A 104 4.05 -11.18 2.66
CA ILE A 104 4.72 -12.48 2.73
C ILE A 104 6.23 -12.38 3.01
N VAL A 105 6.88 -11.31 2.54
CA VAL A 105 8.31 -11.09 2.78
C VAL A 105 8.54 -10.71 4.24
N LEU A 106 7.73 -9.80 4.76
CA LEU A 106 7.74 -9.45 6.17
C LEU A 106 7.48 -10.68 7.05
N GLN A 107 6.54 -11.56 6.66
CA GLN A 107 6.28 -12.81 7.40
C GLN A 107 7.54 -13.67 7.55
N GLY A 108 8.35 -13.75 6.52
CA GLY A 108 9.62 -14.48 6.57
C GLY A 108 10.63 -13.81 7.50
N TRP A 109 10.84 -12.51 7.32
CA TRP A 109 11.78 -11.77 8.18
C TRP A 109 11.38 -11.74 9.65
N LEU A 110 10.08 -11.73 9.96
CA LEU A 110 9.58 -11.86 11.33
C LEU A 110 9.87 -13.25 11.92
N ASN A 111 9.95 -14.26 11.07
CA ASN A 111 10.16 -15.66 11.44
C ASN A 111 11.64 -16.08 11.42
N ASP A 112 12.53 -15.18 10.99
CA ASP A 112 13.97 -15.39 10.99
C ASP A 112 14.48 -15.55 12.43
N ARG A 113 15.01 -16.74 12.73
CA ARG A 113 15.50 -17.11 14.06
C ARG A 113 16.88 -16.57 14.36
N GLU A 114 17.67 -16.31 13.33
CA GLU A 114 19.04 -15.87 13.44
C GLU A 114 19.13 -14.35 13.54
N ASN A 115 18.18 -13.64 12.88
CA ASN A 115 18.12 -12.18 12.88
C ASN A 115 16.77 -11.65 13.36
N LYS A 116 16.70 -11.26 14.61
CA LYS A 116 15.49 -10.70 15.22
C LYS A 116 15.30 -9.19 15.00
N ASP A 117 16.12 -8.57 14.19
CA ASP A 117 16.08 -7.10 13.98
C ASP A 117 14.72 -6.63 13.45
N THR A 118 14.15 -7.36 12.48
CA THR A 118 12.82 -7.03 11.96
C THR A 118 11.73 -7.21 13.01
N TYR A 119 11.76 -8.30 13.77
CA TYR A 119 10.77 -8.51 14.84
C TYR A 119 10.84 -7.40 15.89
N THR A 120 12.04 -7.06 16.35
CA THR A 120 12.29 -5.98 17.31
C THR A 120 11.83 -4.62 16.76
N TYR A 121 12.13 -4.33 15.48
CA TYR A 121 11.67 -3.11 14.83
C TYR A 121 10.13 -2.97 14.88
N TYR A 122 9.40 -3.99 14.46
CA TYR A 122 7.94 -3.94 14.43
C TYR A 122 7.32 -3.91 15.83
N THR A 123 7.86 -4.68 16.80
CA THR A 123 7.26 -4.82 18.14
C THR A 123 7.71 -3.74 19.12
N GLU A 124 8.99 -3.35 19.09
CA GLU A 124 9.55 -2.44 20.08
C GLU A 124 9.65 -1.00 19.57
N TYR A 125 10.00 -0.79 18.31
CA TYR A 125 10.08 0.56 17.75
C TYR A 125 8.73 1.04 17.23
N LEU A 126 8.06 0.29 16.36
CA LEU A 126 6.74 0.64 15.83
C LEU A 126 5.58 0.37 16.80
N LYS A 127 5.81 -0.42 17.86
CA LYS A 127 4.82 -0.80 18.88
C LYS A 127 3.62 -1.56 18.32
N ILE A 128 3.77 -2.29 17.23
CA ILE A 128 2.74 -3.14 16.64
C ILE A 128 2.61 -4.41 17.48
N LYS A 129 1.41 -4.69 17.99
CA LYS A 129 1.13 -5.83 18.88
C LYS A 129 1.18 -7.17 18.13
N ASN A 130 0.73 -7.19 16.88
CA ASN A 130 0.72 -8.39 16.06
C ASN A 130 1.28 -8.12 14.66
N PRO A 131 2.62 -8.10 14.49
CA PRO A 131 3.24 -7.81 13.21
C PRO A 131 2.93 -8.85 12.12
N TYR A 132 2.51 -10.06 12.50
CA TYR A 132 2.08 -11.09 11.53
C TYR A 132 0.78 -10.75 10.80
N LYS A 133 0.06 -9.70 11.22
CA LYS A 133 -1.11 -9.16 10.52
C LYS A 133 -0.82 -7.94 9.67
N CYS A 134 0.44 -7.53 9.57
CA CYS A 134 0.82 -6.43 8.68
C CYS A 134 0.58 -6.81 7.22
N PHE A 135 0.08 -5.85 6.47
CA PHE A 135 -0.19 -5.95 5.05
C PHE A 135 0.83 -5.16 4.24
N ASN A 136 1.00 -5.55 2.97
CA ASN A 136 1.82 -4.85 2.01
C ASN A 136 1.09 -3.60 1.48
N GLY A 137 1.81 -2.48 1.36
CA GLY A 137 1.25 -1.19 0.96
C GLY A 137 0.97 -1.03 -0.54
N GLY A 138 1.56 -1.90 -1.38
CA GLY A 138 1.51 -1.74 -2.84
C GLY A 138 0.12 -1.87 -3.47
N LEU A 139 -0.82 -2.56 -2.78
CA LEU A 139 -2.23 -2.58 -3.16
C LEU A 139 -3.11 -2.59 -1.91
N ILE A 140 -3.88 -1.54 -1.73
CA ILE A 140 -4.82 -1.42 -0.62
C ILE A 140 -6.18 -0.92 -1.10
N ILE A 141 -7.23 -1.35 -0.42
CA ILE A 141 -8.55 -0.76 -0.55
C ILE A 141 -8.88 -0.02 0.74
N LEU A 142 -9.26 1.24 0.65
CA LEU A 142 -9.39 2.15 1.79
C LEU A 142 -10.78 2.78 1.82
N ASN A 143 -11.46 2.67 2.97
CA ASN A 143 -12.68 3.41 3.26
C ASN A 143 -12.29 4.81 3.77
N PHE A 144 -12.45 5.82 2.94
CA PHE A 144 -12.00 7.20 3.22
C PHE A 144 -12.77 7.82 4.39
N ASP A 145 -14.07 7.54 4.50
CA ASP A 145 -14.88 8.12 5.56
C ASP A 145 -14.51 7.55 6.94
N LYS A 146 -14.30 6.23 7.03
CA LYS A 146 -13.81 5.59 8.25
C LYS A 146 -12.40 6.04 8.58
N TYR A 147 -11.54 6.17 7.58
CA TYR A 147 -10.15 6.63 7.73
C TYR A 147 -10.11 8.04 8.34
N LYS A 148 -10.80 9.02 7.75
CA LYS A 148 -10.85 10.41 8.22
C LYS A 148 -11.41 10.54 9.64
N LYS A 149 -12.29 9.63 10.07
CA LYS A 149 -12.81 9.61 11.46
C LYS A 149 -11.77 9.15 12.49
N LEU A 150 -10.81 8.32 12.10
CA LEU A 150 -9.82 7.72 13.01
C LEU A 150 -8.47 8.41 12.97
N ILE A 151 -8.09 8.88 11.81
CA ILE A 151 -6.75 9.42 11.53
C ILE A 151 -6.90 10.89 11.18
N THR A 152 -6.06 11.74 11.71
CA THR A 152 -5.98 13.16 11.36
C THR A 152 -4.69 13.43 10.60
N GLU A 153 -4.69 14.48 9.78
CA GLU A 153 -3.48 14.92 9.05
C GLU A 153 -2.32 15.22 10.01
N ASN A 154 -2.59 15.80 11.18
CA ASN A 154 -1.57 16.03 12.21
C ASN A 154 -0.93 14.72 12.70
N LYS A 155 -1.71 13.66 12.84
CA LYS A 155 -1.20 12.36 13.25
C LYS A 155 -0.32 11.73 12.17
N ILE A 156 -0.70 11.88 10.89
CA ILE A 156 0.14 11.48 9.75
C ILE A 156 1.44 12.26 9.76
N SER A 157 1.35 13.59 9.90
CA SER A 157 2.49 14.50 9.96
C SER A 157 3.47 14.12 11.08
N ASP A 158 2.95 13.76 12.26
CA ASP A 158 3.79 13.33 13.38
C ASP A 158 4.63 12.10 13.02
N TYR A 159 4.03 11.07 12.41
CA TYR A 159 4.79 9.90 11.99
C TYR A 159 5.81 10.21 10.90
N ILE A 160 5.45 10.99 9.88
CA ILE A 160 6.36 11.34 8.79
C ILE A 160 7.56 12.16 9.31
N ASN A 161 7.33 13.09 10.22
CA ASN A 161 8.36 14.02 10.69
C ASN A 161 9.27 13.44 11.78
N ASN A 162 8.77 12.51 12.59
CA ASN A 162 9.46 12.10 13.83
C ASN A 162 9.93 10.65 13.82
N TYR A 163 9.50 9.82 12.85
CA TYR A 163 9.88 8.42 12.79
C TYR A 163 10.80 8.11 11.62
N LYS A 164 11.82 7.27 11.87
CA LYS A 164 12.69 6.71 10.82
C LYS A 164 12.14 5.36 10.38
N LEU A 165 11.21 5.41 9.43
CA LEU A 165 10.50 4.23 8.97
C LEU A 165 11.27 3.45 7.91
N ARG A 166 11.16 2.11 7.91
CA ARG A 166 11.84 1.24 6.95
C ARG A 166 11.05 1.09 5.65
N VAL A 167 9.73 1.00 5.77
CA VAL A 167 8.81 0.83 4.64
C VAL A 167 7.75 1.93 4.68
N VAL A 168 8.23 3.14 4.94
CA VAL A 168 7.56 4.46 4.89
C VAL A 168 6.04 4.44 5.14
N ASP A 169 5.21 4.62 4.13
CA ASP A 169 3.75 4.67 4.24
C ASP A 169 3.13 3.34 4.70
N GLN A 170 3.69 2.20 4.26
CA GLN A 170 3.24 0.87 4.71
C GLN A 170 3.35 0.73 6.23
N ASP A 171 4.46 1.18 6.83
CA ASP A 171 4.65 1.14 8.27
C ASP A 171 3.59 2.01 8.96
N ILE A 172 3.36 3.23 8.46
CA ILE A 172 2.36 4.15 9.03
C ILE A 172 0.95 3.57 8.94
N PHE A 173 0.54 3.03 7.79
CA PHE A 173 -0.76 2.37 7.66
C PHE A 173 -0.94 1.23 8.65
N ASN A 174 0.09 0.38 8.80
CA ASN A 174 0.04 -0.76 9.71
C ASN A 174 0.00 -0.35 11.19
N ILE A 175 0.69 0.74 11.56
CA ILE A 175 0.62 1.31 12.91
C ILE A 175 -0.77 1.92 13.17
N LEU A 176 -1.20 2.82 12.30
CA LEU A 176 -2.40 3.62 12.51
C LEU A 176 -3.69 2.79 12.46
N LEU A 177 -3.68 1.70 11.70
CA LEU A 177 -4.85 0.87 11.44
C LEU A 177 -4.70 -0.55 12.00
N GLU A 178 -3.82 -0.76 12.99
CA GLU A 178 -3.75 -2.03 13.70
C GLU A 178 -5.12 -2.39 14.30
N GLY A 179 -5.60 -3.61 14.02
CA GLY A 179 -6.93 -4.07 14.44
C GLY A 179 -8.10 -3.47 13.66
N LYS A 180 -7.82 -2.66 12.63
CA LYS A 180 -8.81 -2.08 11.71
C LYS A 180 -8.52 -2.42 10.25
N SER A 181 -7.71 -3.45 10.02
CA SER A 181 -7.34 -3.96 8.71
C SER A 181 -7.95 -5.34 8.44
N LYS A 182 -8.42 -5.56 7.22
CA LYS A 182 -8.82 -6.87 6.70
C LYS A 182 -7.74 -7.39 5.77
N LEU A 183 -7.21 -8.59 6.06
CA LEU A 183 -6.34 -9.27 5.11
C LEU A 183 -7.18 -9.85 3.97
N ILE A 184 -6.83 -9.46 2.74
CA ILE A 184 -7.48 -9.92 1.51
C ILE A 184 -6.62 -11.00 0.82
N ASP A 185 -7.19 -11.64 -0.23
CA ASP A 185 -6.57 -12.75 -0.93
C ASP A 185 -5.21 -12.36 -1.57
N PHE A 186 -4.20 -13.22 -1.47
CA PHE A 186 -2.87 -13.03 -2.07
C PHE A 186 -2.90 -12.84 -3.59
N ARG A 187 -3.96 -13.27 -4.28
CA ARG A 187 -4.10 -13.07 -5.72
C ARG A 187 -4.16 -11.60 -6.13
N TRP A 188 -4.53 -10.70 -5.24
CA TRP A 188 -4.61 -9.26 -5.51
C TRP A 188 -3.24 -8.58 -5.55
N ASN A 189 -2.26 -9.07 -4.78
CA ASN A 189 -0.90 -8.51 -4.77
C ASN A 189 0.11 -9.64 -4.72
N HIS A 190 0.24 -10.37 -5.84
CA HIS A 190 1.16 -11.48 -5.96
C HIS A 190 2.48 -11.01 -6.59
N MET A 191 3.58 -11.15 -5.87
CA MET A 191 4.92 -10.82 -6.37
C MET A 191 5.32 -11.75 -7.51
N ILE A 192 5.56 -11.21 -8.71
CA ILE A 192 5.96 -11.98 -9.89
C ILE A 192 7.47 -12.16 -9.98
N TRP A 193 8.24 -11.29 -9.33
CA TRP A 193 9.69 -11.32 -9.35
C TRP A 193 10.25 -11.54 -7.95
N VAL A 194 10.73 -12.76 -7.69
CA VAL A 194 11.23 -13.19 -6.38
C VAL A 194 12.60 -13.84 -6.55
N LYS A 195 13.67 -13.20 -6.08
CA LYS A 195 15.04 -13.71 -6.10
C LYS A 195 15.82 -13.31 -4.84
N GLY A 196 16.89 -14.06 -4.53
CA GLY A 196 17.81 -13.76 -3.43
C GLY A 196 17.09 -13.68 -2.09
N ALA A 197 17.41 -12.69 -1.27
CA ALA A 197 16.89 -12.49 0.08
C ALA A 197 15.34 -12.49 0.17
N ILE A 198 14.63 -12.04 -0.88
CA ILE A 198 13.17 -12.11 -0.92
C ILE A 198 12.69 -13.55 -1.02
N SER A 199 13.36 -14.38 -1.84
CA SER A 199 13.03 -15.82 -1.96
C SER A 199 13.29 -16.57 -0.66
N GLU A 200 14.38 -16.25 0.01
CA GLU A 200 14.75 -16.82 1.31
C GLU A 200 13.72 -16.43 2.37
N ALA A 201 13.39 -15.14 2.46
CA ALA A 201 12.35 -14.66 3.37
C ALA A 201 11.01 -15.38 3.15
N ILE A 202 10.54 -15.54 1.90
CA ILE A 202 9.30 -16.26 1.62
C ILE A 202 9.41 -17.74 2.07
N ALA A 203 10.58 -18.36 1.93
CA ALA A 203 10.79 -19.74 2.40
C ALA A 203 10.67 -19.87 3.93
N ASP A 204 11.04 -18.83 4.67
CA ASP A 204 10.99 -18.79 6.13
C ASP A 204 9.61 -18.36 6.67
N ALA A 205 8.73 -17.85 5.83
CA ALA A 205 7.38 -17.48 6.25
C ALA A 205 6.60 -18.68 6.84
N PRO A 206 5.67 -18.46 7.79
CA PRO A 206 4.85 -19.52 8.38
C PRO A 206 4.18 -20.38 7.30
N LYS A 207 4.19 -21.71 7.48
CA LYS A 207 3.74 -22.68 6.47
C LYS A 207 2.36 -22.36 5.90
N SER A 208 1.38 -22.02 6.74
CA SER A 208 0.01 -21.72 6.29
C SER A 208 -0.06 -20.48 5.39
N VAL A 209 0.74 -19.47 5.70
CA VAL A 209 0.82 -18.22 4.91
C VAL A 209 1.50 -18.50 3.57
N ARG A 210 2.61 -19.23 3.60
CA ARG A 210 3.38 -19.63 2.43
C ARG A 210 2.55 -20.51 1.47
N ASP A 211 1.82 -21.51 2.01
CA ASP A 211 0.96 -22.38 1.21
C ASP A 211 -0.14 -21.56 0.50
N SER A 212 -0.74 -20.60 1.20
CA SER A 212 -1.75 -19.69 0.63
C SER A 212 -1.15 -18.80 -0.47
N TYR A 213 0.04 -18.25 -0.24
CA TYR A 213 0.77 -17.46 -1.23
C TYR A 213 1.09 -18.27 -2.49
N PHE A 214 1.66 -19.49 -2.37
CA PHE A 214 1.97 -20.32 -3.54
C PHE A 214 0.72 -20.81 -4.27
N LYS A 215 -0.38 -21.02 -3.57
CA LYS A 215 -1.67 -21.34 -4.20
C LYS A 215 -2.17 -20.17 -5.06
N SER A 216 -2.00 -18.95 -4.60
CA SER A 216 -2.42 -17.73 -5.33
C SER A 216 -1.66 -17.55 -6.65
N ARG A 217 -0.42 -18.05 -6.75
CA ARG A 217 0.43 -17.96 -7.94
C ARG A 217 -0.19 -18.58 -9.19
N LYS A 218 -1.09 -19.57 -9.01
CA LYS A 218 -1.73 -20.28 -10.14
C LYS A 218 -2.74 -19.42 -10.89
N ALA A 219 -3.32 -18.40 -10.24
CA ALA A 219 -4.32 -17.54 -10.84
C ALA A 219 -4.31 -16.14 -10.15
N PRO A 220 -3.25 -15.32 -10.34
CA PRO A 220 -3.22 -13.96 -9.80
C PRO A 220 -4.28 -13.09 -10.50
N TYR A 221 -4.80 -12.11 -9.76
CA TYR A 221 -5.82 -11.16 -10.22
C TYR A 221 -5.24 -9.94 -10.93
#